data_79d02066fde024be544335b05aa9d08e
#
_entry.id   79d02066fde024be544335b05aa9d08e
#
_cell.length_a   1.000
_cell.length_b   1.000
_cell.length_c   1.000
_cell.angle_alpha   90.00
_cell.angle_beta   90.00
_cell.angle_gamma   90.00
#
_symmetry.space_group_name_H-M   'P 1'
#
loop_
_entity.id
_entity.type
_entity.pdbx_description
1 polymer ?
#
loop_
_entity_poly.entity_id
_entity_poly.type
_entity_poly.pdbx_seq_one_letter_code
_entity_poly.pdbx_strand_id
1 'polypeptide(L)'
;MLVKAAKKDIEQYMDFAYSLAMDQTKSGYPLWSDGISTKEEFVDFVWKSYRNDDRDILLFVVDGVVEGWIQFFYTEQDRYLQTNGFLINRNTEQALTEFLEYACAHFTGYDLYLGFPKRNTNAISFLQKRSCRLIQESYHDIFVFDGSAIQAETDGIVKVTESNFSEFRKLHQTDPETYWSSDRIFSALNEWLIYLLYREDIAVGYVCARNDEIVGLGYRDNIFDKSAYKALVTVILRDFQAAGHKHMGFFNDDEESQSAALDLGFSCVGEYVLYLKSV
;
A
#
# COMPACT_ATOMS: atom_id res chain seq x y z
N MET A 1 -9.77 -16.34 -19.94
CA MET A 1 -10.52 -15.11 -20.22
C MET A 1 -10.97 -14.45 -18.95
N LEU A 2 -11.07 -13.11 -18.95
CA LEU A 2 -11.57 -12.34 -17.82
C LEU A 2 -13.10 -12.18 -17.87
N VAL A 3 -13.76 -12.36 -16.74
CA VAL A 3 -15.22 -12.23 -16.60
C VAL A 3 -15.50 -11.36 -15.37
N LYS A 4 -16.34 -10.32 -15.53
CA LYS A 4 -16.76 -9.49 -14.39
C LYS A 4 -17.56 -10.32 -13.40
N ALA A 5 -17.15 -10.32 -12.13
CA ALA A 5 -17.79 -11.10 -11.09
C ALA A 5 -19.16 -10.56 -10.74
N ALA A 6 -20.18 -11.41 -10.77
CA ALA A 6 -21.49 -11.11 -10.19
C ALA A 6 -21.51 -11.46 -8.69
N LYS A 7 -22.51 -10.98 -7.96
CA LYS A 7 -22.66 -11.26 -6.52
C LYS A 7 -22.55 -12.76 -6.17
N LYS A 8 -23.23 -13.61 -6.94
CA LYS A 8 -23.20 -15.08 -6.77
C LYS A 8 -21.80 -15.67 -6.92
N ASP A 9 -21.00 -15.08 -7.82
CA ASP A 9 -19.64 -15.57 -8.08
C ASP A 9 -18.72 -15.20 -6.92
N ILE A 10 -18.92 -14.00 -6.35
CA ILE A 10 -18.21 -13.55 -5.15
C ILE A 10 -18.50 -14.49 -3.97
N GLU A 11 -19.78 -14.80 -3.72
CA GLU A 11 -20.20 -15.75 -2.68
C GLU A 11 -19.57 -17.13 -2.89
N GLN A 12 -19.55 -17.61 -4.12
CA GLN A 12 -19.06 -18.94 -4.47
C GLN A 12 -17.54 -19.08 -4.35
N TYR A 13 -16.78 -18.05 -4.77
CA TYR A 13 -15.31 -18.13 -4.88
C TYR A 13 -14.56 -17.39 -3.76
N MET A 14 -15.25 -16.93 -2.73
CA MET A 14 -14.64 -16.18 -1.61
C MET A 14 -13.53 -16.97 -0.91
N ASP A 15 -13.79 -18.24 -0.59
CA ASP A 15 -12.82 -19.10 0.10
C ASP A 15 -11.60 -19.41 -0.77
N PHE A 16 -11.82 -19.58 -2.05
CA PHE A 16 -10.76 -19.76 -3.04
C PHE A 16 -9.89 -18.50 -3.11
N ALA A 17 -10.49 -17.31 -3.24
CA ALA A 17 -9.78 -16.06 -3.30
C ALA A 17 -8.97 -15.81 -2.01
N TYR A 18 -9.57 -16.05 -0.82
CA TYR A 18 -8.87 -15.92 0.46
C TYR A 18 -7.66 -16.85 0.55
N SER A 19 -7.79 -18.10 0.10
CA SER A 19 -6.68 -19.06 0.11
C SER A 19 -5.49 -18.62 -0.74
N LEU A 20 -5.76 -17.97 -1.88
CA LEU A 20 -4.73 -17.40 -2.76
C LEU A 20 -4.12 -16.14 -2.16
N ALA A 21 -4.93 -15.30 -1.51
CA ALA A 21 -4.46 -14.08 -0.86
C ALA A 21 -3.43 -14.36 0.25
N MET A 22 -3.55 -15.50 0.94
CA MET A 22 -2.61 -15.95 1.97
C MET A 22 -1.33 -16.57 1.42
N ASP A 23 -1.24 -16.83 0.12
CA ASP A 23 -0.05 -17.40 -0.54
C ASP A 23 0.72 -16.30 -1.30
N GLN A 24 1.81 -15.82 -0.73
CA GLN A 24 2.64 -14.77 -1.33
C GLN A 24 3.24 -15.15 -2.70
N THR A 25 3.21 -16.43 -3.09
CA THR A 25 3.66 -16.85 -4.44
C THR A 25 2.56 -16.73 -5.49
N LYS A 26 1.32 -16.49 -5.06
CA LYS A 26 0.12 -16.42 -5.89
C LYS A 26 -0.64 -15.11 -5.77
N SER A 27 -0.35 -14.32 -4.73
CA SER A 27 -1.01 -13.04 -4.49
C SER A 27 -0.27 -11.88 -5.15
N GLY A 28 -1.05 -10.86 -5.49
CA GLY A 28 -0.56 -9.51 -5.69
C GLY A 28 -1.04 -8.64 -4.54
N TYR A 29 -0.54 -7.47 -4.40
CA TYR A 29 -0.70 -6.49 -3.33
C TYR A 29 -0.76 -7.11 -1.92
N PRO A 30 0.07 -6.68 -1.01
CA PRO A 30 0.09 -7.24 0.33
C PRO A 30 -1.14 -6.79 1.12
N LEU A 31 -2.17 -7.62 1.21
CA LEU A 31 -3.42 -7.35 1.93
C LEU A 31 -3.20 -6.94 3.40
N TRP A 32 -2.06 -7.29 3.96
CA TRP A 32 -1.65 -6.90 5.31
C TRP A 32 -1.54 -5.39 5.51
N SER A 33 -1.17 -4.62 4.47
CA SER A 33 -1.12 -3.16 4.56
C SER A 33 -2.51 -2.54 4.74
N ASP A 34 -3.55 -3.24 4.27
CA ASP A 34 -4.94 -2.85 4.44
C ASP A 34 -5.57 -3.44 5.72
N GLY A 35 -4.77 -4.07 6.59
CA GLY A 35 -5.22 -4.63 7.84
C GLY A 35 -5.95 -5.96 7.75
N ILE A 36 -5.85 -6.64 6.63
CA ILE A 36 -6.56 -7.89 6.37
C ILE A 36 -5.69 -9.05 6.87
N SER A 37 -5.99 -9.56 8.04
CA SER A 37 -5.28 -10.69 8.66
C SER A 37 -6.16 -11.93 8.87
N THR A 38 -7.48 -11.77 8.81
CA THR A 38 -8.45 -12.83 8.99
C THR A 38 -9.35 -13.02 7.77
N LYS A 39 -10.02 -14.16 7.69
CA LYS A 39 -10.98 -14.41 6.62
C LYS A 39 -12.17 -13.45 6.69
N GLU A 40 -12.60 -13.11 7.89
CA GLU A 40 -13.71 -12.17 8.12
C GLU A 40 -13.35 -10.78 7.56
N GLU A 41 -12.15 -10.29 7.85
CA GLU A 41 -11.66 -9.00 7.32
C GLU A 41 -11.52 -9.03 5.80
N PHE A 42 -11.05 -10.15 5.23
CA PHE A 42 -11.01 -10.33 3.77
C PHE A 42 -12.41 -10.29 3.14
N VAL A 43 -13.38 -10.96 3.73
CA VAL A 43 -14.78 -10.95 3.28
C VAL A 43 -15.33 -9.53 3.30
N ASP A 44 -15.13 -8.79 4.39
CA ASP A 44 -15.57 -7.40 4.51
C ASP A 44 -14.90 -6.48 3.48
N PHE A 45 -13.60 -6.64 3.27
CA PHE A 45 -12.83 -5.91 2.25
C PHE A 45 -13.36 -6.15 0.84
N VAL A 46 -13.63 -7.41 0.47
CA VAL A 46 -14.19 -7.76 -0.84
C VAL A 46 -15.58 -7.16 -1.01
N TRP A 47 -16.47 -7.29 -0.01
CA TRP A 47 -17.81 -6.72 -0.09
C TRP A 47 -17.82 -5.19 -0.11
N LYS A 48 -16.90 -4.55 0.60
CA LYS A 48 -16.72 -3.10 0.53
C LYS A 48 -16.29 -2.67 -0.88
N SER A 49 -15.36 -3.41 -1.50
CA SER A 49 -14.92 -3.16 -2.87
C SER A 49 -16.05 -3.37 -3.88
N TYR A 50 -16.80 -4.47 -3.77
CA TYR A 50 -17.91 -4.77 -4.69
C TYR A 50 -19.03 -3.71 -4.70
N ARG A 51 -19.21 -2.97 -3.60
CA ARG A 51 -20.26 -1.94 -3.46
C ARG A 51 -19.84 -0.57 -3.96
N ASN A 52 -18.58 -0.37 -4.28
CA ASN A 52 -18.04 0.91 -4.72
C ASN A 52 -17.93 0.95 -6.25
N ASP A 53 -18.44 2.02 -6.86
CA ASP A 53 -18.48 2.17 -8.32
C ASP A 53 -17.07 2.39 -8.94
N ASP A 54 -16.08 2.79 -8.13
CA ASP A 54 -14.69 2.99 -8.52
C ASP A 54 -13.83 1.72 -8.43
N ARG A 55 -14.46 0.55 -8.22
CA ARG A 55 -13.80 -0.74 -8.01
C ARG A 55 -14.46 -1.84 -8.80
N ASP A 56 -13.67 -2.78 -9.28
CA ASP A 56 -14.17 -3.95 -9.99
C ASP A 56 -13.45 -5.23 -9.55
N ILE A 57 -14.15 -6.34 -9.75
CA ILE A 57 -13.64 -7.68 -9.50
C ILE A 57 -13.83 -8.50 -10.78
N LEU A 58 -12.73 -9.06 -11.29
CA LEU A 58 -12.74 -9.97 -12.43
C LEU A 58 -12.34 -11.37 -11.98
N LEU A 59 -13.01 -12.37 -12.52
CA LEU A 59 -12.57 -13.77 -12.43
C LEU A 59 -11.73 -14.12 -13.65
N PHE A 60 -10.59 -14.75 -13.43
CA PHE A 60 -9.79 -15.32 -14.49
C PHE A 60 -10.20 -16.78 -14.68
N VAL A 61 -10.73 -17.09 -15.88
CA VAL A 61 -11.32 -18.40 -16.21
C VAL A 61 -10.50 -19.07 -17.31
N VAL A 62 -10.09 -20.33 -17.07
CA VAL A 62 -9.39 -21.19 -18.03
C VAL A 62 -10.18 -22.49 -18.18
N ASP A 63 -10.54 -22.84 -19.39
CA ASP A 63 -11.31 -24.05 -19.72
C ASP A 63 -12.58 -24.25 -18.88
N GLY A 64 -13.26 -23.15 -18.57
CA GLY A 64 -14.48 -23.15 -17.76
C GLY A 64 -14.26 -23.24 -16.25
N VAL A 65 -13.00 -23.26 -15.78
CA VAL A 65 -12.63 -23.28 -14.36
C VAL A 65 -12.11 -21.92 -13.94
N VAL A 66 -12.55 -21.41 -12.78
CA VAL A 66 -12.01 -20.19 -12.19
C VAL A 66 -10.62 -20.50 -11.61
N GLU A 67 -9.60 -19.87 -12.17
CA GLU A 67 -8.19 -20.01 -11.79
C GLU A 67 -7.60 -18.74 -11.18
N GLY A 68 -8.39 -17.66 -11.08
CA GLY A 68 -7.91 -16.44 -10.46
C GLY A 68 -9.00 -15.44 -10.14
N TRP A 69 -8.61 -14.47 -9.33
CA TRP A 69 -9.41 -13.37 -8.86
C TRP A 69 -8.58 -12.09 -8.96
N ILE A 70 -9.06 -11.09 -9.70
CA ILE A 70 -8.38 -9.82 -9.89
C ILE A 70 -9.29 -8.72 -9.40
N GLN A 71 -8.85 -8.01 -8.38
CA GLN A 71 -9.55 -6.88 -7.79
C GLN A 71 -8.73 -5.62 -7.98
N PHE A 72 -9.37 -4.54 -8.39
CA PHE A 72 -8.70 -3.28 -8.66
C PHE A 72 -9.62 -2.10 -8.39
N PHE A 73 -9.03 -0.94 -8.24
CA PHE A 73 -9.74 0.33 -8.14
C PHE A 73 -9.12 1.36 -9.08
N TYR A 74 -9.88 2.40 -9.40
CA TYR A 74 -9.43 3.47 -10.29
C TYR A 74 -10.00 4.83 -9.86
N THR A 75 -9.30 5.89 -10.24
CA THR A 75 -9.76 7.27 -10.08
C THR A 75 -9.68 7.99 -11.42
N GLU A 76 -10.81 8.45 -11.94
CA GLU A 76 -10.87 9.14 -13.24
C GLU A 76 -10.10 10.46 -13.21
N GLN A 77 -10.21 11.21 -12.12
CA GLN A 77 -9.56 12.51 -11.96
C GLN A 77 -8.04 12.41 -12.11
N ASP A 78 -7.43 11.35 -11.56
CA ASP A 78 -5.98 11.17 -11.55
C ASP A 78 -5.49 10.22 -12.64
N ARG A 79 -6.40 9.62 -13.40
CA ARG A 79 -6.12 8.54 -14.36
C ARG A 79 -5.27 7.44 -13.70
N TYR A 80 -5.64 7.10 -12.50
CA TYR A 80 -4.95 6.12 -11.68
C TYR A 80 -5.71 4.79 -11.67
N LEU A 81 -5.02 3.69 -11.87
CA LEU A 81 -5.55 2.32 -11.81
C LEU A 81 -4.60 1.45 -10.99
N GLN A 82 -5.10 0.79 -9.97
CA GLN A 82 -4.27 -0.11 -9.14
C GLN A 82 -4.98 -1.41 -8.83
N THR A 83 -4.26 -2.52 -8.94
CA THR A 83 -4.73 -3.79 -8.39
C THR A 83 -4.52 -3.81 -6.87
N ASN A 84 -5.56 -4.15 -6.13
CA ASN A 84 -5.51 -4.41 -4.70
C ASN A 84 -5.83 -5.88 -4.34
N GLY A 85 -5.82 -6.74 -5.35
CA GLY A 85 -5.90 -8.18 -5.26
C GLY A 85 -5.65 -8.80 -6.62
N PHE A 86 -4.47 -9.38 -6.84
CA PHE A 86 -4.16 -10.12 -8.08
C PHE A 86 -3.80 -11.56 -7.68
N LEU A 87 -4.83 -12.40 -7.57
CA LEU A 87 -4.79 -13.70 -6.91
C LEU A 87 -4.93 -14.79 -7.98
N ILE A 88 -3.85 -15.45 -8.34
CA ILE A 88 -3.83 -16.41 -9.45
C ILE A 88 -3.30 -17.77 -9.00
N ASN A 89 -4.12 -18.80 -9.18
CA ASN A 89 -3.75 -20.17 -8.85
C ASN A 89 -2.76 -20.76 -9.87
N ARG A 90 -3.06 -20.59 -11.17
CA ARG A 90 -2.26 -21.09 -12.31
C ARG A 90 -2.32 -20.12 -13.47
N ASN A 91 -1.37 -20.28 -14.40
CA ASN A 91 -1.32 -19.49 -15.65
C ASN A 91 -1.18 -17.99 -15.42
N THR A 92 -0.31 -17.58 -14.47
CA THR A 92 -0.07 -16.18 -14.09
C THR A 92 0.30 -15.31 -15.30
N GLU A 93 1.14 -15.80 -16.22
CA GLU A 93 1.51 -15.03 -17.43
C GLU A 93 0.30 -14.74 -18.33
N GLN A 94 -0.60 -15.73 -18.49
CA GLN A 94 -1.84 -15.54 -19.26
C GLN A 94 -2.77 -14.55 -18.55
N ALA A 95 -2.96 -14.68 -17.24
CA ALA A 95 -3.81 -13.79 -16.46
C ALA A 95 -3.32 -12.33 -16.55
N LEU A 96 -2.01 -12.10 -16.40
CA LEU A 96 -1.41 -10.79 -16.56
C LEU A 96 -1.53 -10.26 -17.99
N THR A 97 -1.36 -11.09 -19.01
CA THR A 97 -1.54 -10.68 -20.42
C THR A 97 -2.98 -10.19 -20.63
N GLU A 98 -3.96 -11.01 -20.25
CA GLU A 98 -5.38 -10.68 -20.42
C GLU A 98 -5.78 -9.44 -19.61
N PHE A 99 -5.21 -9.25 -18.39
CA PHE A 99 -5.48 -8.07 -17.59
C PHE A 99 -4.87 -6.80 -18.18
N LEU A 100 -3.65 -6.86 -18.72
CA LEU A 100 -3.05 -5.71 -19.42
C LEU A 100 -3.86 -5.34 -20.67
N GLU A 101 -4.33 -6.32 -21.44
CA GLU A 101 -5.21 -6.08 -22.60
C GLU A 101 -6.54 -5.47 -22.16
N TYR A 102 -7.14 -5.96 -21.08
CA TYR A 102 -8.34 -5.38 -20.48
C TYR A 102 -8.11 -3.93 -20.05
N ALA A 103 -7.02 -3.66 -19.34
CA ALA A 103 -6.68 -2.31 -18.90
C ALA A 103 -6.47 -1.35 -20.07
N CYS A 104 -5.73 -1.75 -21.10
CA CYS A 104 -5.56 -0.95 -22.33
C CYS A 104 -6.89 -0.66 -23.03
N ALA A 105 -7.83 -1.60 -23.04
CA ALA A 105 -9.12 -1.43 -23.71
C ALA A 105 -10.11 -0.55 -22.94
N HIS A 106 -10.06 -0.52 -21.61
CA HIS A 106 -11.05 0.14 -20.75
C HIS A 106 -10.52 1.39 -20.02
N PHE A 107 -9.20 1.52 -19.88
CA PHE A 107 -8.53 2.56 -19.09
C PHE A 107 -7.44 3.28 -19.91
N THR A 108 -7.70 3.56 -21.18
CA THR A 108 -6.73 4.24 -22.04
C THR A 108 -6.27 5.58 -21.43
N GLY A 109 -4.96 5.76 -21.31
CA GLY A 109 -4.32 6.94 -20.74
C GLY A 109 -4.27 6.96 -19.21
N TYR A 110 -4.50 5.83 -18.57
CA TYR A 110 -4.27 5.65 -17.13
C TYR A 110 -2.87 5.11 -16.85
N ASP A 111 -2.39 5.39 -15.65
CA ASP A 111 -1.24 4.75 -15.07
C ASP A 111 -1.69 3.56 -14.22
N LEU A 112 -1.29 2.36 -14.65
CA LEU A 112 -1.59 1.10 -13.99
C LEU A 112 -0.47 0.72 -13.03
N TYR A 113 -0.81 0.58 -11.76
CA TYR A 113 0.07 0.15 -10.68
C TYR A 113 -0.19 -1.31 -10.33
N LEU A 114 0.87 -2.13 -10.38
CA LEU A 114 0.85 -3.56 -10.15
C LEU A 114 1.84 -3.92 -9.04
N GLY A 115 1.32 -4.15 -7.85
CA GLY A 115 2.11 -4.49 -6.67
C GLY A 115 2.13 -5.99 -6.40
N PHE A 116 3.31 -6.54 -6.05
CA PHE A 116 3.47 -7.95 -5.75
C PHE A 116 4.44 -8.19 -4.60
N PRO A 117 4.18 -9.22 -3.76
CA PRO A 117 5.22 -9.77 -2.91
C PRO A 117 6.38 -10.27 -3.78
N LYS A 118 7.62 -10.04 -3.35
CA LYS A 118 8.82 -10.47 -4.09
C LYS A 118 8.89 -11.99 -4.31
N ARG A 119 8.15 -12.74 -3.50
CA ARG A 119 7.98 -14.19 -3.63
C ARG A 119 7.14 -14.61 -4.85
N ASN A 120 6.32 -13.70 -5.43
CA ASN A 120 5.59 -13.99 -6.66
C ASN A 120 6.48 -13.82 -7.90
N THR A 121 7.48 -14.69 -8.03
CA THR A 121 8.49 -14.63 -9.09
C THR A 121 7.91 -14.76 -10.48
N ASN A 122 6.79 -15.46 -10.65
CA ASN A 122 6.10 -15.61 -11.94
C ASN A 122 5.55 -14.25 -12.44
N ALA A 123 4.87 -13.50 -11.56
CA ALA A 123 4.36 -12.18 -11.90
C ALA A 123 5.51 -11.20 -12.18
N ILE A 124 6.51 -11.15 -11.30
CA ILE A 124 7.67 -10.27 -11.44
C ILE A 124 8.42 -10.52 -12.75
N SER A 125 8.74 -11.79 -13.06
CA SER A 125 9.43 -12.14 -14.28
C SER A 125 8.64 -11.75 -15.54
N PHE A 126 7.33 -11.86 -15.50
CA PHE A 126 6.46 -11.41 -16.60
C PHE A 126 6.51 -9.90 -16.77
N LEU A 127 6.36 -9.13 -15.70
CA LEU A 127 6.35 -7.66 -15.75
C LEU A 127 7.67 -7.10 -16.25
N GLN A 128 8.79 -7.68 -15.83
CA GLN A 128 10.14 -7.32 -16.32
C GLN A 128 10.27 -7.57 -17.84
N LYS A 129 9.79 -8.71 -18.35
CA LYS A 129 9.78 -9.02 -19.78
C LYS A 129 8.87 -8.08 -20.59
N ARG A 130 7.85 -7.51 -20.00
CA ARG A 130 6.86 -6.61 -20.63
C ARG A 130 7.22 -5.13 -20.50
N SER A 131 8.45 -4.82 -20.07
CA SER A 131 8.93 -3.44 -19.91
C SER A 131 8.04 -2.59 -18.99
N CYS A 132 7.42 -3.23 -17.98
CA CYS A 132 6.80 -2.51 -16.88
C CYS A 132 7.93 -1.91 -16.03
N ARG A 133 7.79 -0.65 -15.62
CA ARG A 133 8.81 0.06 -14.88
C ARG A 133 8.70 -0.27 -13.39
N LEU A 134 9.76 -0.78 -12.78
CA LEU A 134 9.87 -0.90 -11.33
C LEU A 134 9.97 0.51 -10.72
N ILE A 135 9.09 0.86 -9.80
CA ILE A 135 9.05 2.18 -9.17
C ILE A 135 9.24 2.13 -7.66
N GLN A 136 9.03 0.96 -7.04
CA GLN A 136 9.29 0.76 -5.62
C GLN A 136 9.75 -0.67 -5.37
N GLU A 137 10.73 -0.80 -4.46
CA GLU A 137 11.15 -2.05 -3.85
C GLU A 137 11.34 -1.78 -2.37
N SER A 138 10.63 -2.50 -1.50
CA SER A 138 10.60 -2.20 -0.07
C SER A 138 10.36 -3.44 0.79
N TYR A 139 10.71 -3.35 2.07
CA TYR A 139 10.29 -4.27 3.10
C TYR A 139 8.89 -3.90 3.56
N HIS A 140 8.01 -4.87 3.64
CA HIS A 140 6.66 -4.68 4.17
C HIS A 140 6.66 -5.09 5.65
N ASP A 141 6.56 -4.12 6.51
CA ASP A 141 6.61 -4.26 7.95
C ASP A 141 5.26 -3.96 8.59
N ILE A 142 4.86 -4.76 9.59
CA ILE A 142 3.60 -4.61 10.31
C ILE A 142 3.88 -4.46 11.81
N PHE A 143 3.28 -3.45 12.42
CA PHE A 143 3.18 -3.31 13.87
C PHE A 143 1.78 -3.75 14.32
N VAL A 144 1.70 -4.64 15.30
CA VAL A 144 0.44 -5.10 15.90
C VAL A 144 0.32 -4.50 17.29
N PHE A 145 -0.79 -3.80 17.55
CA PHE A 145 -1.06 -3.21 18.87
C PHE A 145 -1.56 -4.29 19.84
N ASP A 146 -0.79 -4.60 20.86
CA ASP A 146 -1.10 -5.61 21.89
C ASP A 146 -1.80 -5.03 23.12
N GLY A 147 -2.08 -3.72 23.11
CA GLY A 147 -2.69 -2.99 24.23
C GLY A 147 -1.68 -2.41 25.24
N SER A 148 -0.40 -2.72 25.11
CA SER A 148 0.65 -2.09 25.93
C SER A 148 0.78 -0.60 25.57
N ALA A 149 0.84 0.28 26.57
CA ALA A 149 0.91 1.72 26.33
C ALA A 149 2.21 2.11 25.61
N ILE A 150 2.10 2.78 24.48
CA ILE A 150 3.24 3.30 23.72
C ILE A 150 3.66 4.65 24.32
N GLN A 151 4.88 4.70 24.82
CA GLN A 151 5.47 5.94 25.33
C GLN A 151 6.22 6.63 24.19
N ALA A 152 5.82 7.86 23.86
CA ALA A 152 6.45 8.66 22.82
C ALA A 152 7.08 9.92 23.45
N GLU A 153 8.35 10.14 23.15
CA GLU A 153 8.96 11.45 23.38
C GLU A 153 8.39 12.41 22.32
N THR A 154 7.91 13.57 22.78
CA THR A 154 7.27 14.55 21.90
C THR A 154 8.05 15.84 21.79
N ASP A 155 9.23 15.92 22.42
CA ASP A 155 10.05 17.11 22.35
C ASP A 155 10.48 17.40 20.90
N GLY A 156 10.22 18.62 20.46
CA GLY A 156 10.44 19.04 19.09
C GLY A 156 9.49 18.45 18.06
N ILE A 157 8.51 17.58 18.44
CA ILE A 157 7.55 17.01 17.51
C ILE A 157 6.28 17.86 17.46
N VAL A 158 5.93 18.32 16.26
CA VAL A 158 4.79 19.22 16.02
C VAL A 158 3.86 18.62 14.97
N LYS A 159 2.58 18.52 15.31
CA LYS A 159 1.54 18.10 14.36
C LYS A 159 1.39 19.13 13.25
N VAL A 160 1.29 18.64 12.00
CA VAL A 160 1.06 19.50 10.85
C VAL A 160 -0.41 19.89 10.79
N THR A 161 -0.62 21.18 10.50
CA THR A 161 -1.90 21.83 10.24
C THR A 161 -1.76 22.73 9.02
N GLU A 162 -2.82 23.37 8.57
CA GLU A 162 -2.74 24.33 7.45
C GLU A 162 -1.69 25.42 7.70
N SER A 163 -1.54 25.88 8.96
CA SER A 163 -0.64 26.99 9.32
C SER A 163 0.84 26.69 9.16
N ASN A 164 1.25 25.43 9.28
CA ASN A 164 2.65 24.99 9.19
C ASN A 164 2.90 23.98 8.07
N PHE A 165 1.91 23.73 7.20
CA PHE A 165 2.04 22.78 6.09
C PHE A 165 3.17 23.11 5.12
N SER A 166 3.52 24.40 5.01
CA SER A 166 4.64 24.83 4.17
C SER A 166 5.99 24.24 4.61
N GLU A 167 6.17 23.95 5.91
CA GLU A 167 7.39 23.30 6.41
C GLU A 167 7.44 21.81 6.05
N PHE A 168 6.29 21.13 6.13
CA PHE A 168 6.16 19.76 5.64
C PHE A 168 6.47 19.69 4.13
N ARG A 169 5.89 20.59 3.31
CA ARG A 169 6.12 20.66 1.87
C ARG A 169 7.60 20.82 1.48
N LYS A 170 8.38 21.54 2.29
CA LYS A 170 9.83 21.69 2.04
C LYS A 170 10.61 20.39 2.22
N LEU A 171 10.17 19.54 3.13
CA LEU A 171 10.80 18.23 3.41
C LEU A 171 10.24 17.12 2.54
N HIS A 172 8.93 17.15 2.27
CA HIS A 172 8.24 16.17 1.45
C HIS A 172 8.48 16.42 -0.04
N GLN A 173 9.73 16.17 -0.46
CA GLN A 173 10.13 16.22 -1.86
C GLN A 173 9.92 14.83 -2.46
N THR A 174 8.75 14.62 -3.06
CA THR A 174 8.41 13.37 -3.73
C THR A 174 8.82 13.42 -5.21
N ASP A 175 9.17 12.25 -5.74
CA ASP A 175 9.26 12.05 -7.20
C ASP A 175 7.93 12.49 -7.84
N PRO A 176 7.96 13.17 -8.99
CA PRO A 176 6.74 13.55 -9.74
C PRO A 176 5.77 12.40 -9.99
N GLU A 177 6.26 11.16 -9.98
CA GLU A 177 5.47 9.95 -10.18
C GLU A 177 4.85 9.38 -8.91
N THR A 178 5.19 9.93 -7.74
CA THR A 178 4.59 9.52 -6.47
C THR A 178 3.14 10.00 -6.41
N TYR A 179 2.20 9.07 -6.20
CA TYR A 179 0.78 9.40 -6.13
C TYR A 179 0.49 10.45 -5.04
N TRP A 180 1.07 10.29 -3.86
CA TRP A 180 0.85 11.20 -2.72
C TRP A 180 1.77 12.42 -2.78
N SER A 181 1.52 13.32 -3.75
CA SER A 181 2.18 14.63 -3.78
C SER A 181 1.73 15.52 -2.61
N SER A 182 2.55 16.52 -2.26
CA SER A 182 2.19 17.50 -1.22
C SER A 182 0.87 18.21 -1.49
N ASP A 183 0.52 18.44 -2.75
CA ASP A 183 -0.75 19.10 -3.12
C ASP A 183 -1.96 18.19 -2.87
N ARG A 184 -1.85 16.90 -3.18
CA ARG A 184 -2.89 15.92 -2.89
C ARG A 184 -3.07 15.73 -1.38
N ILE A 185 -1.97 15.64 -0.63
CA ILE A 185 -2.02 15.57 0.83
C ILE A 185 -2.70 16.81 1.40
N PHE A 186 -2.35 18.00 0.91
CA PHE A 186 -2.97 19.24 1.37
C PHE A 186 -4.46 19.29 1.11
N SER A 187 -4.91 18.85 -0.07
CA SER A 187 -6.34 18.86 -0.43
C SER A 187 -7.21 17.97 0.48
N ALA A 188 -6.61 16.98 1.13
CA ALA A 188 -7.27 16.03 2.05
C ALA A 188 -6.60 16.02 3.43
N LEU A 189 -6.06 17.15 3.89
CA LEU A 189 -5.22 17.25 5.09
C LEU A 189 -5.89 16.69 6.36
N ASN A 190 -7.21 16.81 6.45
CA ASN A 190 -8.00 16.27 7.55
C ASN A 190 -8.04 14.73 7.63
N GLU A 191 -7.65 14.03 6.56
CA GLU A 191 -7.56 12.57 6.50
C GLU A 191 -6.16 12.04 6.84
N TRP A 192 -5.20 12.96 7.06
CA TRP A 192 -3.81 12.65 7.30
C TRP A 192 -3.38 12.93 8.73
N LEU A 193 -2.55 12.07 9.26
CA LEU A 193 -1.78 12.32 10.46
C LEU A 193 -0.33 12.59 10.07
N ILE A 194 0.10 13.84 10.27
CA ILE A 194 1.44 14.28 9.83
C ILE A 194 2.13 14.95 11.01
N TYR A 195 3.41 14.60 11.23
CA TYR A 195 4.28 15.23 12.21
C TYR A 195 5.58 15.70 11.61
N LEU A 196 6.07 16.82 12.11
CA LEU A 196 7.41 17.35 11.86
C LEU A 196 8.24 17.21 13.13
N LEU A 197 9.50 16.83 12.98
CA LEU A 197 10.50 16.90 14.04
C LEU A 197 11.36 18.13 13.83
N TYR A 198 11.44 18.95 14.87
CA TYR A 198 12.29 20.14 14.93
C TYR A 198 13.52 19.90 15.83
N ARG A 199 14.67 20.40 15.40
CA ARG A 199 15.88 20.57 16.21
C ARG A 199 16.36 22.01 16.03
N GLU A 200 16.56 22.73 17.13
CA GLU A 200 17.01 24.14 17.09
C GLU A 200 16.16 24.99 16.11
N ASP A 201 14.83 24.88 16.20
CA ASP A 201 13.84 25.58 15.36
C ASP A 201 13.87 25.22 13.86
N ILE A 202 14.64 24.19 13.46
CA ILE A 202 14.71 23.72 12.08
C ILE A 202 13.99 22.39 11.98
N ALA A 203 13.04 22.29 11.03
CA ALA A 203 12.40 21.01 10.70
C ALA A 203 13.42 20.08 10.04
N VAL A 204 13.72 18.94 10.70
CA VAL A 204 14.76 17.98 10.27
C VAL A 204 14.19 16.68 9.72
N GLY A 205 12.92 16.39 9.99
CA GLY A 205 12.26 15.19 9.49
C GLY A 205 10.75 15.31 9.55
N TYR A 206 10.09 14.43 8.84
CA TYR A 206 8.62 14.29 8.86
C TYR A 206 8.20 12.82 8.82
N VAL A 207 6.98 12.57 9.26
CA VAL A 207 6.25 11.34 9.03
C VAL A 207 4.83 11.68 8.62
N CYS A 208 4.27 10.96 7.66
CA CYS A 208 2.87 11.06 7.30
C CYS A 208 2.21 9.68 7.23
N ALA A 209 1.01 9.58 7.79
CA ALA A 209 0.24 8.35 7.86
C ALA A 209 -1.22 8.61 7.51
N ARG A 210 -1.87 7.61 6.95
CA ARG A 210 -3.29 7.63 6.59
C ARG A 210 -3.87 6.22 6.70
N ASN A 211 -5.11 6.09 7.15
CA ASN A 211 -5.75 4.79 7.43
C ASN A 211 -4.90 3.98 8.42
N ASP A 212 -4.42 2.79 8.01
CA ASP A 212 -3.59 1.89 8.82
C ASP A 212 -2.15 1.80 8.29
N GLU A 213 -1.65 2.86 7.63
CA GLU A 213 -0.35 2.84 6.94
C GLU A 213 0.45 4.10 7.20
N ILE A 214 1.75 3.95 7.48
CA ILE A 214 2.74 5.01 7.32
C ILE A 214 3.07 5.10 5.84
N VAL A 215 2.64 6.19 5.20
CA VAL A 215 2.77 6.39 3.75
C VAL A 215 4.10 7.02 3.37
N GLY A 216 4.68 7.81 4.28
CA GLY A 216 5.95 8.47 4.02
C GLY A 216 6.66 8.90 5.29
N LEU A 217 7.98 8.80 5.26
CA LEU A 217 8.89 9.29 6.26
C LEU A 217 10.13 9.83 5.54
N GLY A 218 10.56 11.01 5.92
CA GLY A 218 11.72 11.60 5.26
C GLY A 218 12.47 12.57 6.17
N TYR A 219 13.67 12.90 5.74
CA TYR A 219 14.62 13.74 6.48
C TYR A 219 15.13 14.88 5.63
N ARG A 220 15.60 15.92 6.30
CA ARG A 220 16.35 16.97 5.64
C ARG A 220 17.60 16.38 4.99
N ASP A 221 17.87 16.82 3.77
CA ASP A 221 19.02 16.38 2.96
C ASP A 221 19.05 14.87 2.66
N ASN A 222 17.93 14.16 2.86
CA ASN A 222 17.78 12.71 2.66
C ASN A 222 18.80 11.87 3.44
N ILE A 223 19.24 12.35 4.60
CA ILE A 223 20.18 11.63 5.46
C ILE A 223 19.39 10.88 6.54
N PHE A 224 19.48 9.56 6.54
CA PHE A 224 18.84 8.71 7.55
C PHE A 224 19.32 9.07 8.97
N ASP A 225 18.37 9.24 9.88
CA ASP A 225 18.60 9.49 11.29
C ASP A 225 17.75 8.54 12.12
N LYS A 226 18.37 7.50 12.67
CA LYS A 226 17.67 6.47 13.46
C LYS A 226 16.92 7.03 14.65
N SER A 227 17.43 8.10 15.31
CA SER A 227 16.74 8.70 16.44
C SER A 227 15.50 9.46 16.00
N ALA A 228 15.59 10.19 14.89
CA ALA A 228 14.45 10.87 14.27
C ALA A 228 13.41 9.87 13.78
N TYR A 229 13.84 8.78 13.13
CA TYR A 229 12.96 7.69 12.72
C TYR A 229 12.13 7.18 13.90
N LYS A 230 12.81 6.76 14.98
CA LYS A 230 12.15 6.20 16.16
C LYS A 230 11.18 7.21 16.81
N ALA A 231 11.57 8.45 16.95
CA ALA A 231 10.73 9.49 17.54
C ALA A 231 9.45 9.73 16.70
N LEU A 232 9.59 9.91 15.37
CA LEU A 232 8.49 10.17 14.46
C LEU A 232 7.54 8.95 14.32
N VAL A 233 8.08 7.75 14.17
CA VAL A 233 7.25 6.53 14.07
C VAL A 233 6.52 6.27 15.39
N THR A 234 7.19 6.43 16.54
CA THR A 234 6.56 6.17 17.85
C THR A 234 5.38 7.12 18.12
N VAL A 235 5.47 8.39 17.72
CA VAL A 235 4.34 9.31 17.89
C VAL A 235 3.13 8.92 17.04
N ILE A 236 3.36 8.45 15.81
CA ILE A 236 2.30 7.89 14.95
C ILE A 236 1.68 6.65 15.60
N LEU A 237 2.49 5.69 16.03
CA LEU A 237 2.00 4.47 16.67
C LEU A 237 1.15 4.78 17.91
N ARG A 238 1.58 5.72 18.76
CA ARG A 238 0.81 6.17 19.94
C ARG A 238 -0.57 6.70 19.55
N ASP A 239 -0.62 7.55 18.54
CA ASP A 239 -1.88 8.20 18.14
C ASP A 239 -2.83 7.21 17.46
N PHE A 240 -2.31 6.26 16.67
CA PHE A 240 -3.12 5.19 16.08
C PHE A 240 -3.62 4.21 17.15
N GLN A 241 -2.80 3.87 18.14
CA GLN A 241 -3.25 3.10 19.28
C GLN A 241 -4.40 3.81 20.02
N ALA A 242 -4.26 5.11 20.27
CA ALA A 242 -5.29 5.92 20.94
C ALA A 242 -6.60 5.99 20.11
N ALA A 243 -6.50 5.92 18.78
CA ALA A 243 -7.64 5.86 17.86
C ALA A 243 -8.27 4.45 17.76
N GLY A 244 -7.67 3.43 18.39
CA GLY A 244 -8.19 2.07 18.45
C GLY A 244 -7.84 1.20 17.25
N HIS A 245 -6.82 1.56 16.47
CA HIS A 245 -6.31 0.73 15.40
C HIS A 245 -5.70 -0.57 15.97
N LYS A 246 -5.79 -1.67 15.22
CA LYS A 246 -5.28 -2.98 15.64
C LYS A 246 -3.86 -3.24 15.15
N HIS A 247 -3.49 -2.65 14.05
CA HIS A 247 -2.17 -2.79 13.42
C HIS A 247 -1.86 -1.54 12.60
N MET A 248 -0.61 -1.44 12.14
CA MET A 248 -0.12 -0.43 11.22
C MET A 248 0.89 -1.03 10.27
N GLY A 249 0.71 -0.77 8.97
CA GLY A 249 1.64 -1.12 7.91
C GLY A 249 2.68 -0.03 7.65
N PHE A 250 3.87 -0.45 7.23
CA PHE A 250 4.89 0.45 6.72
C PHE A 250 5.73 -0.25 5.64
N PHE A 251 5.95 0.44 4.53
CA PHE A 251 6.90 0.02 3.49
C PHE A 251 8.22 0.76 3.68
N ASN A 252 9.22 0.06 4.20
CA ASN A 252 10.57 0.61 4.39
C ASN A 252 11.43 0.32 3.16
N ASP A 253 12.04 1.36 2.58
CA ASP A 253 12.72 1.26 1.28
C ASP A 253 14.19 0.77 1.39
N ASP A 254 14.74 0.71 2.60
CA ASP A 254 16.14 0.29 2.84
C ASP A 254 16.30 -0.51 4.14
N GLU A 255 17.47 -1.15 4.29
CA GLU A 255 17.82 -1.99 5.45
C GLU A 255 17.97 -1.18 6.75
N GLU A 256 18.35 0.10 6.68
CA GLU A 256 18.55 0.93 7.86
C GLU A 256 17.20 1.31 8.47
N SER A 257 16.24 1.73 7.63
CA SER A 257 14.88 2.04 8.03
C SER A 257 14.14 0.79 8.52
N GLN A 258 14.29 -0.35 7.83
CA GLN A 258 13.75 -1.63 8.27
C GLN A 258 14.30 -2.05 9.63
N SER A 259 15.64 -1.97 9.82
CA SER A 259 16.25 -2.27 11.12
C SER A 259 15.71 -1.39 12.25
N ALA A 260 15.45 -0.12 11.95
CA ALA A 260 14.86 0.78 12.94
C ALA A 260 13.39 0.45 13.25
N ALA A 261 12.61 -0.01 12.25
CA ALA A 261 11.24 -0.50 12.45
C ALA A 261 11.23 -1.76 13.32
N LEU A 262 12.10 -2.73 13.04
CA LEU A 262 12.22 -3.95 13.86
C LEU A 262 12.57 -3.64 15.32
N ASP A 263 13.45 -2.66 15.56
CA ASP A 263 13.78 -2.18 16.91
C ASP A 263 12.57 -1.55 17.65
N LEU A 264 11.58 -1.05 16.92
CA LEU A 264 10.32 -0.53 17.46
C LEU A 264 9.25 -1.60 17.66
N GLY A 265 9.53 -2.85 17.27
CA GLY A 265 8.60 -3.97 17.42
C GLY A 265 7.77 -4.28 16.19
N PHE A 266 8.07 -3.69 15.04
CA PHE A 266 7.50 -4.16 13.76
C PHE A 266 7.97 -5.58 13.45
N SER A 267 7.18 -6.29 12.67
CA SER A 267 7.53 -7.60 12.12
C SER A 267 7.52 -7.52 10.60
N CYS A 268 8.61 -7.93 9.96
CA CYS A 268 8.66 -7.99 8.50
C CYS A 268 7.82 -9.18 8.00
N VAL A 269 6.82 -8.89 7.18
CA VAL A 269 5.95 -9.91 6.58
C VAL A 269 6.40 -10.32 5.19
N GLY A 270 7.30 -9.57 4.57
CA GLY A 270 7.90 -9.89 3.29
C GLY A 270 8.52 -8.69 2.59
N GLU A 271 9.02 -8.94 1.39
CA GLU A 271 9.47 -7.89 0.48
C GLU A 271 8.41 -7.63 -0.57
N TYR A 272 8.29 -6.38 -0.99
CA TYR A 272 7.29 -5.88 -1.93
C TYR A 272 7.95 -5.18 -3.11
N VAL A 273 7.33 -5.31 -4.29
CA VAL A 273 7.73 -4.57 -5.49
C VAL A 273 6.49 -3.98 -6.15
N LEU A 274 6.60 -2.73 -6.61
CA LEU A 274 5.55 -2.03 -7.34
C LEU A 274 6.03 -1.68 -8.74
N TYR A 275 5.25 -2.09 -9.73
CA TYR A 275 5.49 -1.79 -11.14
C TYR A 275 4.46 -0.81 -11.66
N LEU A 276 4.90 0.07 -12.54
CA LEU A 276 4.07 1.02 -13.28
C LEU A 276 4.04 0.68 -14.77
N LYS A 277 2.86 0.80 -15.37
CA LYS A 277 2.61 0.66 -16.80
C LYS A 277 1.57 1.67 -17.25
N SER A 278 1.91 2.59 -18.16
CA SER A 278 0.89 3.40 -18.82
C SER A 278 0.09 2.55 -19.82
N VAL A 279 -1.22 2.64 -19.81
CA VAL A 279 -2.17 1.85 -20.61
C VAL A 279 -3.08 2.71 -21.47
#